data_be68e608c86ec8a55136594f505b6abc
#
_entry.id   be68e608c86ec8a55136594f505b6abc
#
_cell.length_a   1.000
_cell.length_b   1.000
_cell.length_c   1.000
_cell.angle_alpha   90.00
_cell.angle_beta   90.00
_cell.angle_gamma   90.00
#
_symmetry.space_group_name_H-M   'P 1'
#
loop_
_entity.id
_entity.type
_entity.pdbx_description
1 polymer ?
#
loop_
_entity_poly.entity_id
_entity_poly.type
_entity_poly.pdbx_seq_one_letter_code
_entity_poly.pdbx_strand_id
1 'polypeptide(L)'
;MARNLSVRLPGGLINIPVKAEAALNPAIVMSNACDGNGEHELTAVKQQVACPVCENVDRDSFVKAIKHGKELHRVDPDSIDADKPSDDEKAYLEIKVHDALDVSRQTLPTGKSYHLVPQAKAPSADQLYGLLRGLIIDLQYENKVIVGTWAYAKIGMYSLSISEDGVIIMTGLAWPEDVRHPAAPTTDVNEDHLKMVRALVEPITTEFDPAEYRNPRVAPVLLGEEPAAKPAPKKKQDDLGDLLAAALKVS
;
A
#
# COMPACT_ATOMS: atom_id res chain seq x y z
N MET A 1 8.63 9.50 -9.70
CA MET A 1 8.37 9.87 -11.11
C MET A 1 6.88 10.14 -11.27
N ALA A 2 6.53 11.26 -11.89
CA ALA A 2 5.15 11.64 -12.14
C ALA A 2 4.70 11.14 -13.52
N ARG A 3 3.43 10.75 -13.68
CA ARG A 3 2.84 10.31 -14.95
C ARG A 3 1.51 10.95 -15.24
N ASN A 4 1.31 11.29 -16.50
CA ASN A 4 0.04 11.79 -16.99
C ASN A 4 -0.88 10.62 -17.32
N LEU A 5 -2.14 10.72 -16.90
CA LEU A 5 -3.23 9.80 -17.25
C LEU A 5 -4.55 10.58 -17.24
N SER A 6 -5.62 9.94 -17.67
CA SER A 6 -6.97 10.49 -17.55
C SER A 6 -7.86 9.54 -16.75
N VAL A 7 -8.61 10.06 -15.79
CA VAL A 7 -9.67 9.29 -15.12
C VAL A 7 -10.86 9.26 -16.05
N ARG A 8 -11.25 8.07 -16.50
CA ARG A 8 -12.37 7.84 -17.40
C ARG A 8 -13.61 7.46 -16.61
N LEU A 9 -14.64 8.28 -16.67
CA LEU A 9 -15.93 7.99 -16.06
C LEU A 9 -16.68 6.89 -16.85
N PRO A 10 -17.58 6.12 -16.19
CA PRO A 10 -18.39 5.10 -16.85
C PRO A 10 -19.10 5.65 -18.09
N GLY A 11 -19.06 4.89 -19.20
CA GLY A 11 -19.58 5.32 -20.49
C GLY A 11 -18.58 6.06 -21.37
N GLY A 12 -17.38 6.39 -20.89
CA GLY A 12 -16.29 6.94 -21.70
C GLY A 12 -16.46 8.38 -22.22
N LEU A 13 -17.55 9.05 -21.86
CA LEU A 13 -17.89 10.39 -22.34
C LEU A 13 -17.05 11.49 -21.71
N ILE A 14 -16.60 11.30 -20.48
CA ILE A 14 -15.82 12.28 -19.72
C ILE A 14 -14.49 11.67 -19.34
N ASN A 15 -13.41 12.33 -19.77
CA ASN A 15 -12.05 12.01 -19.41
C ASN A 15 -11.47 13.19 -18.63
N ILE A 16 -11.00 12.94 -17.42
CA ILE A 16 -10.47 13.95 -16.50
C ILE A 16 -8.94 13.84 -16.51
N PRO A 17 -8.24 14.80 -17.14
CA PRO A 17 -6.79 14.75 -17.26
C PRO A 17 -6.14 15.05 -15.92
N VAL A 18 -5.36 14.07 -15.41
CA VAL A 18 -4.65 14.17 -14.15
C VAL A 18 -3.21 13.71 -14.29
N LYS A 19 -2.37 14.09 -13.34
CA LYS A 19 -0.99 13.66 -13.18
C LYS A 19 -0.87 12.89 -11.88
N ALA A 20 -0.43 11.64 -11.94
CA ALA A 20 -0.14 10.82 -10.77
C ALA A 20 1.29 11.08 -10.28
N GLU A 21 1.43 11.50 -9.04
CA GLU A 21 2.69 11.73 -8.34
C GLU A 21 2.78 10.79 -7.14
N ALA A 22 3.96 10.21 -6.86
CA ALA A 22 4.11 9.33 -5.71
C ALA A 22 3.72 10.06 -4.40
N ALA A 23 2.79 9.50 -3.65
CA ALA A 23 2.31 10.08 -2.40
C ALA A 23 3.24 9.82 -1.21
N LEU A 24 4.08 8.79 -1.33
CA LEU A 24 5.02 8.42 -0.28
C LEU A 24 6.43 8.82 -0.66
N ASN A 25 7.17 9.35 0.29
CA ASN A 25 8.61 9.55 0.15
C ASN A 25 9.29 8.18 -0.04
N PRO A 26 10.44 8.14 -0.77
CA PRO A 26 11.21 6.91 -0.88
C PRO A 26 11.51 6.35 0.51
N ALA A 27 11.24 5.06 0.69
CA ALA A 27 11.59 4.40 1.95
C ALA A 27 13.09 4.51 2.19
N ILE A 28 13.50 4.83 3.43
CA ILE A 28 14.88 4.74 3.83
C ILE A 28 15.23 3.25 3.89
N VAL A 29 16.00 2.79 2.90
CA VAL A 29 16.43 1.39 2.78
C VAL A 29 17.86 1.30 3.26
N MET A 30 18.12 0.43 4.25
CA MET A 30 19.48 0.06 4.61
C MET A 30 20.06 -0.80 3.50
N SER A 31 21.15 -0.36 2.89
CA SER A 31 21.90 -1.10 1.87
C SER A 31 23.24 -1.54 2.43
N ASN A 32 23.75 -2.66 1.96
CA ASN A 32 25.10 -3.07 2.29
C ASN A 32 26.10 -2.13 1.59
N ALA A 33 27.01 -1.60 2.38
CA ALA A 33 28.08 -0.74 1.90
C ALA A 33 29.43 -1.22 2.48
N CYS A 34 30.50 -0.86 1.83
CA CYS A 34 31.88 -1.15 2.24
C CYS A 34 32.64 0.17 2.34
N ASP A 35 33.40 0.33 3.41
CA ASP A 35 34.32 1.43 3.65
C ASP A 35 35.80 1.00 3.65
N GLY A 36 36.06 -0.29 3.38
CA GLY A 36 37.42 -0.85 3.44
C GLY A 36 38.03 -0.83 4.84
N ASN A 37 37.21 -0.96 5.90
CA ASN A 37 37.62 -0.73 7.31
C ASN A 37 38.16 0.70 7.57
N GLY A 38 37.57 1.68 6.89
CA GLY A 38 37.96 3.08 6.98
C GLY A 38 39.04 3.52 5.97
N GLU A 39 39.42 2.65 5.03
CA GLU A 39 40.44 2.97 4.00
C GLU A 39 39.89 3.74 2.80
N HIS A 40 38.59 3.74 2.57
CA HIS A 40 37.94 4.49 1.48
C HIS A 40 36.54 4.99 1.87
N GLU A 41 35.98 5.87 1.06
CA GLU A 41 34.61 6.38 1.23
C GLU A 41 33.56 5.26 1.15
N LEU A 42 32.46 5.44 1.90
CA LEU A 42 31.34 4.48 1.95
C LEU A 42 30.80 4.21 0.55
N THR A 43 30.96 3.02 0.05
CA THR A 43 30.60 2.62 -1.31
C THR A 43 29.58 1.47 -1.28
N ALA A 44 28.49 1.59 -2.07
CA ALA A 44 27.48 0.54 -2.17
C ALA A 44 28.07 -0.77 -2.72
N VAL A 45 27.84 -1.88 -2.01
CA VAL A 45 28.28 -3.21 -2.45
C VAL A 45 27.40 -3.68 -3.61
N LYS A 46 28.02 -4.01 -4.75
CA LYS A 46 27.36 -4.64 -5.89
C LYS A 46 27.34 -6.16 -5.69
N GLN A 47 26.16 -6.74 -5.70
CA GLN A 47 26.02 -8.20 -5.72
C GLN A 47 26.48 -8.72 -7.09
N GLN A 48 27.43 -9.64 -7.11
CA GLN A 48 27.72 -10.44 -8.29
C GLN A 48 26.65 -11.51 -8.46
N VAL A 49 26.10 -11.60 -9.66
CA VAL A 49 25.10 -12.62 -9.98
C VAL A 49 25.87 -13.86 -10.45
N ALA A 50 25.80 -14.95 -9.67
CA ALA A 50 26.41 -16.22 -10.01
C ALA A 50 25.34 -17.31 -10.12
N CYS A 51 25.50 -18.19 -11.07
CA CYS A 51 24.71 -19.42 -11.18
C CYS A 51 25.46 -20.53 -10.44
N PRO A 52 24.81 -21.30 -9.53
CA PRO A 52 25.47 -22.37 -8.80
C PRO A 52 25.98 -23.53 -9.69
N VAL A 53 25.57 -23.56 -10.99
CA VAL A 53 25.97 -24.59 -11.96
C VAL A 53 27.01 -24.07 -12.94
N CYS A 54 26.86 -22.82 -13.42
CA CYS A 54 27.74 -22.26 -14.48
C CYS A 54 28.76 -21.24 -13.92
N GLU A 55 28.73 -20.97 -12.62
CA GLU A 55 29.56 -20.00 -11.87
C GLU A 55 29.42 -18.55 -12.37
N ASN A 56 29.87 -18.22 -13.56
CA ASN A 56 29.75 -16.90 -14.14
C ASN A 56 28.68 -16.90 -15.25
N VAL A 57 27.68 -16.03 -15.13
CA VAL A 57 26.58 -15.90 -16.10
C VAL A 57 26.54 -14.47 -16.61
N ASP A 58 26.58 -14.33 -17.93
CA ASP A 58 26.34 -13.03 -18.55
C ASP A 58 24.87 -12.65 -18.38
N ARG A 59 24.62 -11.36 -18.10
CA ARG A 59 23.25 -10.86 -17.92
C ARG A 59 22.36 -11.08 -19.15
N ASP A 60 22.96 -11.06 -20.32
CA ASP A 60 22.24 -11.26 -21.59
C ASP A 60 21.78 -12.70 -21.80
N SER A 61 22.33 -13.65 -21.04
CA SER A 61 21.93 -15.08 -21.07
C SER A 61 20.79 -15.41 -20.10
N PHE A 62 20.30 -14.42 -19.30
CA PHE A 62 19.21 -14.68 -18.36
C PHE A 62 17.90 -14.94 -19.09
N VAL A 63 17.25 -16.02 -18.69
CA VAL A 63 15.90 -16.34 -19.11
C VAL A 63 14.93 -15.97 -18.00
N LYS A 64 13.74 -15.51 -18.36
CA LYS A 64 12.69 -15.26 -17.38
C LYS A 64 11.99 -16.58 -17.03
N ALA A 65 11.73 -16.75 -15.73
CA ALA A 65 11.03 -17.92 -15.22
C ALA A 65 10.03 -17.51 -14.14
N ILE A 66 8.89 -18.22 -14.08
CA ILE A 66 7.92 -18.13 -13.01
C ILE A 66 8.27 -19.18 -11.97
N LYS A 67 8.33 -18.77 -10.70
CA LYS A 67 8.52 -19.69 -9.58
C LYS A 67 7.16 -20.11 -9.03
N HIS A 68 6.85 -21.40 -9.12
CA HIS A 68 5.69 -22.00 -8.48
C HIS A 68 6.15 -23.00 -7.43
N GLY A 69 5.95 -22.69 -6.17
CA GLY A 69 6.50 -23.49 -5.07
C GLY A 69 8.03 -23.52 -5.07
N LYS A 70 8.63 -24.70 -5.32
CA LYS A 70 10.09 -24.89 -5.45
C LYS A 70 10.56 -24.98 -6.90
N GLU A 71 9.65 -25.06 -7.86
CA GLU A 71 9.95 -25.26 -9.28
C GLU A 71 10.01 -23.94 -10.03
N LEU A 72 10.89 -23.87 -11.03
CA LEU A 72 11.04 -22.75 -11.95
C LEU A 72 10.58 -23.18 -13.33
N HIS A 73 9.58 -22.50 -13.86
CA HIS A 73 9.06 -22.73 -15.22
C HIS A 73 9.54 -21.60 -16.12
N ARG A 74 10.23 -21.96 -17.20
CA ARG A 74 10.68 -20.98 -18.19
C ARG A 74 9.47 -20.31 -18.82
N VAL A 75 9.51 -18.98 -18.93
CA VAL A 75 8.46 -18.20 -19.59
C VAL A 75 8.89 -17.96 -21.03
N ASP A 76 7.96 -18.19 -21.95
CA ASP A 76 8.15 -17.84 -23.34
C ASP A 76 8.24 -16.31 -23.50
N PRO A 77 9.29 -15.77 -24.14
CA PRO A 77 9.40 -14.34 -24.38
C PRO A 77 8.17 -13.71 -25.02
N ASP A 78 7.54 -14.43 -25.96
CA ASP A 78 6.36 -13.94 -26.68
C ASP A 78 5.13 -13.81 -25.76
N SER A 79 5.00 -14.68 -24.75
CA SER A 79 3.93 -14.58 -23.76
C SER A 79 4.10 -13.39 -22.82
N ILE A 80 5.35 -12.94 -22.56
CA ILE A 80 5.63 -11.76 -21.75
C ILE A 80 5.20 -10.49 -22.49
N ASP A 81 5.33 -10.47 -23.80
CA ASP A 81 4.94 -9.32 -24.63
C ASP A 81 3.42 -9.22 -24.78
N ALA A 82 2.71 -10.35 -24.72
CA ALA A 82 1.25 -10.40 -24.69
C ALA A 82 0.66 -9.79 -23.40
N ASP A 83 1.39 -9.88 -22.28
CA ASP A 83 0.98 -9.28 -20.99
C ASP A 83 1.34 -7.80 -20.84
N LYS A 84 1.95 -7.18 -21.86
CA LYS A 84 2.25 -5.74 -21.80
C LYS A 84 0.97 -4.94 -21.91
N PRO A 85 0.78 -3.97 -20.98
CA PRO A 85 -0.39 -3.11 -21.05
C PRO A 85 -0.46 -2.36 -22.38
N SER A 86 -1.63 -2.28 -22.96
CA SER A 86 -1.94 -1.44 -24.12
C SER A 86 -1.73 0.04 -23.82
N ASP A 87 -1.65 0.87 -24.85
CA ASP A 87 -1.51 2.31 -24.65
C ASP A 87 -2.76 2.94 -24.03
N ASP A 88 -3.93 2.37 -24.27
CA ASP A 88 -5.19 2.76 -23.60
C ASP A 88 -5.13 2.47 -22.09
N GLU A 89 -4.70 1.27 -21.68
CA GLU A 89 -4.57 0.91 -20.26
C GLU A 89 -3.53 1.75 -19.51
N LYS A 90 -2.53 2.29 -20.22
CA LYS A 90 -1.57 3.23 -19.66
C LYS A 90 -2.09 4.67 -19.61
N ALA A 91 -2.95 5.04 -20.58
CA ALA A 91 -3.48 6.39 -20.70
C ALA A 91 -4.66 6.65 -19.77
N TYR A 92 -5.45 5.62 -19.43
CA TYR A 92 -6.71 5.78 -18.72
C TYR A 92 -6.77 4.95 -17.43
N LEU A 93 -7.29 5.58 -16.37
CA LEU A 93 -7.81 4.92 -15.18
C LEU A 93 -9.31 4.73 -15.39
N GLU A 94 -9.73 3.51 -15.69
CA GLU A 94 -11.14 3.17 -15.84
C GLU A 94 -11.75 2.89 -14.47
N ILE A 95 -12.79 3.66 -14.10
CA ILE A 95 -13.35 3.63 -12.75
C ILE A 95 -14.76 3.04 -12.71
N LYS A 96 -15.06 2.40 -11.56
CA LYS A 96 -16.39 1.93 -11.15
C LYS A 96 -16.63 2.30 -9.69
N VAL A 97 -17.90 2.35 -9.30
CA VAL A 97 -18.32 2.65 -7.92
C VAL A 97 -18.77 1.37 -7.23
N HIS A 98 -18.32 1.14 -6.02
CA HIS A 98 -18.61 -0.04 -5.22
C HIS A 98 -18.95 0.35 -3.78
N ASP A 99 -19.55 -0.55 -3.02
CA ASP A 99 -19.67 -0.44 -1.56
C ASP A 99 -18.29 -0.52 -0.92
N ALA A 100 -17.96 0.42 -0.03
CA ALA A 100 -16.64 0.51 0.58
C ALA A 100 -16.32 -0.70 1.48
N LEU A 101 -17.32 -1.23 2.19
CA LEU A 101 -17.16 -2.38 3.05
C LEU A 101 -16.88 -3.65 2.25
N ASP A 102 -17.56 -3.83 1.11
CA ASP A 102 -17.34 -4.99 0.24
C ASP A 102 -15.92 -4.99 -0.34
N VAL A 103 -15.45 -3.83 -0.79
CA VAL A 103 -14.07 -3.68 -1.28
C VAL A 103 -13.06 -3.98 -0.18
N SER A 104 -13.26 -3.42 1.03
CA SER A 104 -12.34 -3.61 2.16
C SER A 104 -12.25 -5.06 2.66
N ARG A 105 -13.30 -5.86 2.45
CA ARG A 105 -13.32 -7.28 2.82
C ARG A 105 -12.62 -8.18 1.82
N GLN A 106 -12.54 -7.75 0.56
CA GLN A 106 -12.03 -8.57 -0.54
C GLN A 106 -10.65 -8.16 -1.03
N THR A 107 -10.17 -6.97 -0.64
CA THR A 107 -8.90 -6.42 -1.11
C THR A 107 -8.08 -5.86 0.05
N LEU A 108 -6.77 -5.70 -0.18
CA LEU A 108 -5.86 -5.09 0.78
C LEU A 108 -5.04 -3.99 0.09
N PRO A 109 -4.72 -2.87 0.77
CA PRO A 109 -3.79 -1.88 0.24
C PRO A 109 -2.39 -2.48 0.02
N THR A 110 -1.79 -2.19 -1.14
CA THR A 110 -0.44 -2.68 -1.51
C THR A 110 0.69 -1.78 -1.03
N GLY A 111 0.38 -0.69 -0.34
CA GLY A 111 1.36 0.31 0.08
C GLY A 111 1.81 1.27 -1.03
N LYS A 112 1.30 1.13 -2.25
CA LYS A 112 1.54 2.08 -3.35
C LYS A 112 0.44 3.13 -3.36
N SER A 113 0.81 4.40 -3.22
CA SER A 113 -0.15 5.50 -3.28
C SER A 113 0.38 6.65 -4.12
N TYR A 114 -0.52 7.32 -4.80
CA TYR A 114 -0.23 8.46 -5.68
C TYR A 114 -1.19 9.61 -5.36
N HIS A 115 -0.67 10.83 -5.33
CA HIS A 115 -1.50 12.02 -5.42
C HIS A 115 -1.89 12.25 -6.88
N LEU A 116 -3.18 12.44 -7.14
CA LEU A 116 -3.66 12.87 -8.43
C LEU A 116 -3.81 14.39 -8.38
N VAL A 117 -3.15 15.07 -9.29
CA VAL A 117 -3.24 16.53 -9.45
C VAL A 117 -3.72 16.86 -10.88
N PRO A 118 -4.41 17.98 -11.11
CA PRO A 118 -4.86 18.34 -12.45
C PRO A 118 -3.66 18.57 -13.39
N GLN A 119 -3.81 18.24 -14.67
CA GLN A 119 -2.80 18.54 -15.69
C GLN A 119 -2.85 20.02 -16.06
N ALA A 120 -1.89 20.81 -15.63
CA ALA A 120 -1.86 22.27 -15.80
C ALA A 120 -1.98 22.79 -17.26
N LYS A 121 -1.71 21.95 -18.26
CA LYS A 121 -1.78 22.32 -19.69
C LYS A 121 -3.07 21.83 -20.39
N ALA A 122 -3.91 21.06 -19.72
CA ALA A 122 -5.12 20.54 -20.33
C ALA A 122 -6.28 21.53 -20.12
N PRO A 123 -7.07 21.82 -21.17
CA PRO A 123 -8.23 22.69 -21.05
C PRO A 123 -9.20 22.17 -19.98
N SER A 124 -9.72 23.06 -19.13
CA SER A 124 -10.69 22.75 -18.07
C SER A 124 -10.25 21.67 -17.06
N ALA A 125 -8.96 21.35 -16.97
CA ALA A 125 -8.44 20.32 -16.05
C ALA A 125 -8.83 20.59 -14.59
N ASP A 126 -8.71 21.83 -14.13
CA ASP A 126 -9.05 22.20 -12.75
C ASP A 126 -10.55 22.05 -12.46
N GLN A 127 -11.41 22.42 -13.41
CA GLN A 127 -12.86 22.28 -13.27
C GLN A 127 -13.27 20.80 -13.24
N LEU A 128 -12.75 19.99 -14.17
CA LEU A 128 -13.01 18.55 -14.22
C LEU A 128 -12.46 17.83 -12.99
N TYR A 129 -11.30 18.24 -12.50
CA TYR A 129 -10.73 17.74 -11.26
C TYR A 129 -11.63 18.06 -10.06
N GLY A 130 -12.14 19.30 -10.00
CA GLY A 130 -13.10 19.73 -8.97
C GLY A 130 -14.37 18.88 -8.96
N LEU A 131 -14.91 18.54 -10.15
CA LEU A 131 -16.07 17.65 -10.27
C LEU A 131 -15.76 16.23 -9.77
N LEU A 132 -14.61 15.66 -10.13
CA LEU A 132 -14.19 14.34 -9.65
C LEU A 132 -14.02 14.34 -8.12
N ARG A 133 -13.40 15.38 -7.58
CA ARG A 133 -13.24 15.56 -6.14
C ARG A 133 -14.58 15.61 -5.43
N GLY A 134 -15.54 16.40 -5.91
CA GLY A 134 -16.90 16.49 -5.38
C GLY A 134 -17.59 15.13 -5.39
N LEU A 135 -17.53 14.42 -6.52
CA LEU A 135 -18.09 13.07 -6.64
C LEU A 135 -17.49 12.09 -5.61
N ILE A 136 -16.18 12.11 -5.39
CA ILE A 136 -15.53 11.23 -4.40
C ILE A 136 -16.04 11.55 -2.99
N ILE A 137 -16.16 12.84 -2.64
CA ILE A 137 -16.66 13.27 -1.32
C ILE A 137 -18.09 12.77 -1.11
N ASP A 138 -19.00 12.98 -2.09
CA ASP A 138 -20.39 12.54 -2.00
C ASP A 138 -20.49 11.02 -1.83
N LEU A 139 -19.70 10.27 -2.59
CA LEU A 139 -19.66 8.81 -2.48
C LEU A 139 -19.12 8.32 -1.13
N GLN A 140 -18.16 9.01 -0.54
CA GLN A 140 -17.64 8.67 0.81
C GLN A 140 -18.73 8.83 1.88
N TYR A 141 -19.57 9.88 1.80
CA TYR A 141 -20.73 10.03 2.69
C TYR A 141 -21.76 8.91 2.55
N GLU A 142 -21.86 8.33 1.35
CA GLU A 142 -22.73 7.17 1.08
C GLU A 142 -22.08 5.81 1.39
N ASN A 143 -20.91 5.79 2.01
CA ASN A 143 -20.10 4.58 2.25
C ASN A 143 -19.74 3.83 0.96
N LYS A 144 -19.53 4.56 -0.13
CA LYS A 144 -19.09 4.04 -1.41
C LYS A 144 -17.66 4.45 -1.73
N VAL A 145 -17.00 3.67 -2.57
CA VAL A 145 -15.64 3.92 -3.03
C VAL A 145 -15.53 3.75 -4.54
N ILE A 146 -14.72 4.59 -5.15
CA ILE A 146 -14.33 4.44 -6.55
C ILE A 146 -13.14 3.46 -6.61
N VAL A 147 -13.28 2.40 -7.42
CA VAL A 147 -12.20 1.47 -7.75
C VAL A 147 -11.98 1.50 -9.26
N GLY A 148 -10.73 1.42 -9.68
CA GLY A 148 -10.40 1.40 -11.10
C GLY A 148 -9.13 0.61 -11.39
N THR A 149 -8.89 0.37 -12.67
CA THR A 149 -7.69 -0.29 -13.18
C THR A 149 -6.84 0.67 -13.99
N TRP A 150 -5.55 0.64 -13.78
CA TRP A 150 -4.59 1.45 -14.51
C TRP A 150 -3.24 0.74 -14.62
N ALA A 151 -2.54 0.95 -15.73
CA ALA A 151 -1.24 0.35 -15.98
C ALA A 151 -0.10 1.37 -15.90
N TYR A 152 0.76 1.23 -14.90
CA TYR A 152 2.06 1.91 -14.89
C TYR A 152 3.11 1.11 -15.67
N ALA A 153 3.57 -0.01 -15.16
CA ALA A 153 4.41 -1.00 -15.83
C ALA A 153 3.67 -2.33 -15.97
N LYS A 154 2.69 -2.56 -15.10
CA LYS A 154 1.75 -3.68 -15.09
C LYS A 154 0.39 -3.10 -14.75
N ILE A 155 -0.67 -3.78 -15.16
CA ILE A 155 -2.04 -3.44 -14.77
C ILE A 155 -2.16 -3.63 -13.25
N GLY A 156 -2.69 -2.62 -12.58
CA GLY A 156 -2.96 -2.63 -11.16
C GLY A 156 -4.38 -2.15 -10.87
N MET A 157 -4.90 -2.54 -9.73
CA MET A 157 -6.19 -2.09 -9.21
C MET A 157 -5.96 -0.99 -8.18
N TYR A 158 -6.79 0.04 -8.19
CA TYR A 158 -6.63 1.23 -7.36
C TYR A 158 -7.97 1.72 -6.84
N SER A 159 -7.98 2.24 -5.62
CA SER A 159 -9.11 3.00 -5.07
C SER A 159 -8.80 4.49 -5.06
N LEU A 160 -9.84 5.34 -5.14
CA LEU A 160 -9.73 6.78 -5.00
C LEU A 160 -10.35 7.25 -3.69
N SER A 161 -9.64 8.14 -3.00
CA SER A 161 -10.08 8.80 -1.77
C SER A 161 -9.60 10.26 -1.76
N ILE A 162 -10.02 11.04 -0.75
CA ILE A 162 -9.58 12.43 -0.56
C ILE A 162 -8.72 12.50 0.69
N SER A 163 -7.57 13.21 0.61
CA SER A 163 -6.75 13.55 1.77
C SER A 163 -7.39 14.69 2.58
N GLU A 164 -6.88 14.93 3.79
CA GLU A 164 -7.28 16.07 4.63
C GLU A 164 -7.11 17.41 3.90
N ASP A 165 -6.02 17.56 3.14
CA ASP A 165 -5.75 18.74 2.30
C ASP A 165 -6.64 18.83 1.05
N GLY A 166 -7.55 17.89 0.84
CA GLY A 166 -8.47 17.86 -0.29
C GLY A 166 -7.85 17.39 -1.62
N VAL A 167 -6.69 16.75 -1.59
CA VAL A 167 -6.06 16.14 -2.77
C VAL A 167 -6.60 14.73 -2.99
N ILE A 168 -6.85 14.36 -4.25
CA ILE A 168 -7.27 12.99 -4.58
C ILE A 168 -6.07 12.05 -4.42
N ILE A 169 -6.26 11.01 -3.59
CA ILE A 169 -5.29 9.92 -3.41
C ILE A 169 -5.77 8.71 -4.19
N MET A 170 -4.88 8.15 -5.00
CA MET A 170 -5.04 6.87 -5.68
C MET A 170 -4.20 5.82 -4.95
N THR A 171 -4.85 4.87 -4.27
CA THR A 171 -4.20 3.82 -3.48
C THR A 171 -4.27 2.48 -4.20
N GLY A 172 -3.12 1.83 -4.39
CA GLY A 172 -3.04 0.50 -4.99
C GLY A 172 -3.66 -0.57 -4.10
N LEU A 173 -4.47 -1.43 -4.71
CA LEU A 173 -5.12 -2.57 -4.08
C LEU A 173 -4.53 -3.88 -4.60
N ALA A 174 -4.47 -4.90 -3.75
CA ALA A 174 -4.21 -6.26 -4.18
C ALA A 174 -5.40 -6.80 -4.96
N TRP A 175 -5.15 -7.68 -5.93
CA TRP A 175 -6.22 -8.40 -6.60
C TRP A 175 -6.93 -9.33 -5.60
N PRO A 176 -8.26 -9.53 -5.69
CA PRO A 176 -8.99 -10.42 -4.78
C PRO A 176 -8.39 -11.84 -4.72
N GLU A 177 -7.88 -12.35 -5.85
CA GLU A 177 -7.24 -13.67 -5.94
C GLU A 177 -5.91 -13.76 -5.18
N ASP A 178 -5.23 -12.63 -4.99
CA ASP A 178 -3.94 -12.56 -4.26
C ASP A 178 -4.14 -12.44 -2.75
N VAL A 179 -5.36 -12.15 -2.29
CA VAL A 179 -5.68 -12.00 -0.87
C VAL A 179 -5.90 -13.37 -0.23
N ARG A 180 -5.11 -13.68 0.80
CA ARG A 180 -5.30 -14.90 1.58
C ARG A 180 -6.44 -14.74 2.58
N HIS A 181 -7.41 -15.64 2.53
CA HIS A 181 -8.53 -15.68 3.46
C HIS A 181 -8.39 -16.89 4.42
N PRO A 182 -7.63 -16.74 5.54
CA PRO A 182 -7.58 -17.81 6.53
C PRO A 182 -8.96 -18.02 7.15
N ALA A 183 -9.30 -19.25 7.49
CA ALA A 183 -10.53 -19.52 8.22
C ALA A 183 -10.51 -18.77 9.56
N ALA A 184 -11.54 -17.98 9.80
CA ALA A 184 -11.72 -17.35 11.10
C ALA A 184 -12.04 -18.41 12.18
N PRO A 185 -11.45 -18.32 13.39
CA PRO A 185 -11.84 -19.20 14.46
C PRO A 185 -13.31 -18.97 14.79
N THR A 186 -14.09 -20.04 14.82
CA THR A 186 -15.49 -20.04 15.27
C THR A 186 -15.50 -20.11 16.79
N THR A 187 -15.38 -18.98 17.45
CA THR A 187 -15.45 -18.88 18.89
C THR A 187 -16.69 -18.07 19.25
N ASP A 188 -17.56 -18.63 20.07
CA ASP A 188 -18.69 -17.88 20.61
C ASP A 188 -18.16 -16.76 21.51
N VAL A 189 -18.59 -15.54 21.22
CA VAL A 189 -18.21 -14.36 21.99
C VAL A 189 -19.13 -14.26 23.19
N ASN A 190 -18.55 -14.30 24.40
CA ASN A 190 -19.27 -14.02 25.62
C ASN A 190 -19.64 -12.53 25.66
N GLU A 191 -20.95 -12.21 25.71
CA GLU A 191 -21.44 -10.83 25.69
C GLU A 191 -20.96 -10.00 26.89
N ASP A 192 -20.81 -10.61 28.06
CA ASP A 192 -20.35 -9.89 29.24
C ASP A 192 -18.86 -9.54 29.13
N HIS A 193 -18.05 -10.44 28.59
CA HIS A 193 -16.65 -10.12 28.24
C HIS A 193 -16.56 -9.00 27.19
N LEU A 194 -17.45 -9.00 26.20
CA LEU A 194 -17.49 -7.95 25.19
C LEU A 194 -17.87 -6.59 25.79
N LYS A 195 -18.82 -6.56 26.74
CA LYS A 195 -19.17 -5.32 27.49
C LYS A 195 -17.99 -4.80 28.29
N MET A 196 -17.25 -5.69 28.99
CA MET A 196 -16.04 -5.31 29.72
C MET A 196 -14.97 -4.71 28.80
N VAL A 197 -14.73 -5.36 27.64
CA VAL A 197 -13.76 -4.85 26.67
C VAL A 197 -14.18 -3.48 26.13
N ARG A 198 -15.46 -3.28 25.81
CA ARG A 198 -15.97 -1.97 25.37
C ARG A 198 -15.73 -0.87 26.41
N ALA A 199 -16.00 -1.16 27.68
CA ALA A 199 -15.77 -0.21 28.78
C ALA A 199 -14.29 0.15 28.95
N LEU A 200 -13.35 -0.77 28.60
CA LEU A 200 -11.92 -0.50 28.62
C LEU A 200 -11.45 0.30 27.40
N VAL A 201 -12.09 0.14 26.25
CA VAL A 201 -11.71 0.83 25.01
C VAL A 201 -12.27 2.25 24.96
N GLU A 202 -13.47 2.49 25.51
CA GLU A 202 -14.15 3.79 25.47
C GLU A 202 -13.28 4.95 25.99
N PRO A 203 -12.60 4.87 27.16
CA PRO A 203 -11.77 5.97 27.67
C PRO A 203 -10.47 6.19 26.91
N ILE A 204 -10.01 5.22 26.11
CA ILE A 204 -8.81 5.35 25.28
C ILE A 204 -9.12 5.68 23.81
N THR A 205 -10.41 5.86 23.48
CA THR A 205 -10.83 6.30 22.15
C THR A 205 -10.62 7.80 22.02
N THR A 206 -9.64 8.19 21.23
CA THR A 206 -9.27 9.60 20.98
C THR A 206 -9.27 9.88 19.48
N GLU A 207 -9.25 11.15 19.12
CA GLU A 207 -8.95 11.55 17.74
C GLU A 207 -7.55 11.11 17.36
N PHE A 208 -7.38 10.74 16.08
CA PHE A 208 -6.08 10.32 15.56
C PHE A 208 -5.11 11.51 15.48
N ASP A 209 -4.04 11.48 16.26
CA ASP A 209 -2.94 12.42 16.16
C ASP A 209 -1.74 11.78 15.43
N PRO A 210 -1.41 12.23 14.22
CA PRO A 210 -0.26 11.70 13.49
C PRO A 210 1.08 11.88 14.23
N ALA A 211 1.19 12.84 15.15
CA ALA A 211 2.42 13.10 15.90
C ALA A 211 2.75 11.99 16.92
N GLU A 212 1.76 11.21 17.35
CA GLU A 212 1.96 10.06 18.24
C GLU A 212 2.59 8.86 17.52
N TYR A 213 2.48 8.81 16.16
CA TYR A 213 2.91 7.67 15.34
C TYR A 213 4.16 8.01 14.52
N ARG A 214 5.31 8.01 15.18
CA ARG A 214 6.60 8.26 14.49
C ARG A 214 7.25 6.96 14.07
N ASN A 215 7.89 6.98 12.88
CA ASN A 215 8.65 5.84 12.41
C ASN A 215 9.92 5.68 13.28
N PRO A 216 10.03 4.63 14.12
CA PRO A 216 11.15 4.45 15.05
C PRO A 216 12.50 4.20 14.35
N ARG A 217 12.50 3.90 13.03
CA ARG A 217 13.71 3.72 12.24
C ARG A 217 14.29 5.02 11.71
N VAL A 218 13.48 6.05 11.60
CA VAL A 218 13.88 7.34 11.01
C VAL A 218 14.43 8.28 12.10
N ALA A 219 13.76 8.36 13.24
CA ALA A 219 14.12 9.26 14.32
C ALA A 219 15.57 9.06 14.85
N PRO A 220 16.02 7.83 15.18
CA PRO A 220 17.39 7.63 15.70
C PRO A 220 18.47 7.88 14.65
N VAL A 221 18.21 7.52 13.39
CA VAL A 221 19.22 7.58 12.31
C VAL A 221 19.43 9.02 11.80
N LEU A 222 18.35 9.81 11.69
CA LEU A 222 18.42 11.16 11.16
C LEU A 222 18.69 12.24 12.22
N LEU A 223 18.29 11.99 13.47
CA LEU A 223 18.40 12.97 14.56
C LEU A 223 19.57 12.68 15.52
N GLY A 224 20.30 11.58 15.33
CA GLY A 224 21.38 11.18 16.23
C GLY A 224 20.92 10.79 17.65
N GLU A 225 19.62 10.48 17.80
CA GLU A 225 19.04 10.04 19.07
C GLU A 225 19.34 8.56 19.32
N GLU A 226 19.60 8.19 20.56
CA GLU A 226 19.76 6.77 20.92
C GLU A 226 18.44 6.00 20.69
N PRO A 227 18.50 4.78 20.14
CA PRO A 227 17.30 3.98 19.89
C PRO A 227 16.61 3.67 21.24
N ALA A 228 15.29 3.91 21.29
CA ALA A 228 14.48 3.62 22.46
C ALA A 228 14.67 2.15 22.89
N ALA A 229 14.84 1.93 24.20
CA ALA A 229 15.05 0.59 24.77
C ALA A 229 13.88 -0.35 24.36
N LYS A 230 14.22 -1.55 23.91
CA LYS A 230 13.21 -2.57 23.55
C LYS A 230 12.32 -2.85 24.76
N PRO A 231 10.99 -2.84 24.61
CA PRO A 231 10.09 -3.19 25.71
C PRO A 231 10.38 -4.62 26.18
N ALA A 232 10.37 -4.80 27.51
CA ALA A 232 10.60 -6.11 28.13
C ALA A 232 9.55 -7.13 27.65
N PRO A 233 9.91 -8.42 27.48
CA PRO A 233 8.97 -9.44 27.06
C PRO A 233 7.84 -9.58 28.07
N LYS A 234 6.59 -9.44 27.60
CA LYS A 234 5.38 -9.59 28.42
C LYS A 234 5.28 -11.04 28.91
N LYS A 235 5.03 -11.23 30.23
CA LYS A 235 4.77 -12.54 30.80
C LYS A 235 3.52 -13.17 30.17
N LYS A 236 3.54 -14.49 29.98
CA LYS A 236 2.37 -15.27 29.55
C LYS A 236 1.23 -15.06 30.54
N GLN A 237 0.08 -14.80 30.02
CA GLN A 237 -1.14 -14.56 30.78
C GLN A 237 -2.11 -15.74 30.57
N ASP A 238 -2.64 -16.28 31.66
CA ASP A 238 -3.24 -17.62 31.63
C ASP A 238 -4.78 -17.64 31.48
N ASP A 239 -5.53 -16.57 31.79
CA ASP A 239 -6.98 -16.51 31.58
C ASP A 239 -7.46 -15.09 31.17
N LEU A 240 -8.33 -15.03 30.17
CA LEU A 240 -8.89 -13.78 29.63
C LEU A 240 -9.80 -13.09 30.66
N GLY A 241 -10.57 -13.87 31.45
CA GLY A 241 -11.48 -13.33 32.46
C GLY A 241 -10.73 -12.62 33.60
N ASP A 242 -9.63 -13.23 34.08
CA ASP A 242 -8.79 -12.65 35.13
C ASP A 242 -8.06 -11.39 34.68
N LEU A 243 -7.67 -11.35 33.40
CA LEU A 243 -7.07 -10.18 32.78
C LEU A 243 -8.01 -8.98 32.71
N LEU A 244 -9.26 -9.22 32.26
CA LEU A 244 -10.27 -8.18 32.15
C LEU A 244 -10.68 -7.67 33.53
N ALA A 245 -10.81 -8.56 34.52
CA ALA A 245 -11.10 -8.18 35.90
C ALA A 245 -9.98 -7.39 36.58
N ALA A 246 -8.71 -7.71 36.26
CA ALA A 246 -7.55 -6.98 36.77
C ALA A 246 -7.44 -5.58 36.13
N ALA A 247 -7.73 -5.45 34.84
CA ALA A 247 -7.70 -4.19 34.12
C ALA A 247 -8.76 -3.18 34.62
N LEU A 248 -9.97 -3.67 34.94
CA LEU A 248 -11.06 -2.85 35.50
C LEU A 248 -10.82 -2.36 36.93
N LYS A 249 -9.92 -3.00 37.70
CA LYS A 249 -9.57 -2.55 39.06
C LYS A 249 -8.53 -1.44 39.11
N VAL A 250 -7.88 -1.14 37.99
CA VAL A 250 -6.79 -0.13 37.89
C VAL A 250 -7.30 1.18 37.31
N SER A 251 -8.49 1.21 36.74
CA SER A 251 -9.18 2.41 36.26
C SER A 251 -10.18 2.94 37.29
#